data_d88be7218bdf27b41e45c0dd3c1cd8cd
#
_entry.id   d88be7218bdf27b41e45c0dd3c1cd8cd
#
_cell.length_a   1.000
_cell.length_b   1.000
_cell.length_c   1.000
_cell.angle_alpha   90.00
_cell.angle_beta   90.00
_cell.angle_gamma   90.00
#
_symmetry.space_group_name_H-M   'P 1'
#
loop_
_entity.id
_entity.type
_entity.pdbx_description
1 polymer ?
#
loop_
_entity_poly.entity_id
_entity_poly.type
_entity_poly.pdbx_seq_one_letter_code
_entity_poly.pdbx_strand_id
1 'polypeptide(L)'
;MATYNGEKYLREQIDSLIAQTYQNWKLYIHDDGSVDSTLEIISDYSLKYRNKIIVVQDNIKHRGPSQSFLWLLEQIDAEYYMFCDQDDVWLPNKVEVSYKTLIKSPSNLPAISFSDLYITDAKLNIIANSMWRYRKMINLIGTKFLLCTPQVTGCTIIINKLGRDVALSYKDSIAMHDIIVALSIVANEGLYIPIFESLIYYRQHSNNVLGMKPFDASILSRFKTLKDVVSENVRYYRIVHQIARVSLLKYLYLKILCFVKVRA
;
A
#
# COMPACT_ATOMS: atom_id res chain seq x y z
N MET A 1 -6.09 -6.20 7.49
CA MET A 1 -4.78 -6.92 7.38
C MET A 1 -5.03 -8.21 6.60
N ALA A 2 -4.21 -8.50 5.62
CA ALA A 2 -4.18 -9.80 4.96
C ALA A 2 -2.92 -10.56 5.43
N THR A 3 -3.05 -11.83 5.78
CA THR A 3 -1.95 -12.66 6.30
C THR A 3 -1.75 -13.91 5.45
N TYR A 4 -0.51 -14.33 5.31
CA TYR A 4 -0.11 -15.62 4.75
C TYR A 4 1.30 -15.98 5.20
N ASN A 5 1.45 -17.04 6.01
CA ASN A 5 2.72 -17.52 6.57
C ASN A 5 3.55 -16.38 7.20
N GLY A 6 2.91 -15.62 8.10
CA GLY A 6 3.45 -14.40 8.70
C GLY A 6 3.99 -14.58 10.13
N GLU A 7 4.11 -15.81 10.66
CA GLU A 7 4.42 -16.08 12.07
C GLU A 7 5.61 -15.28 12.60
N LYS A 8 6.60 -15.01 11.74
CA LYS A 8 7.86 -14.39 12.12
C LYS A 8 7.73 -12.93 12.56
N TYR A 9 6.82 -12.17 11.95
CA TYR A 9 6.75 -10.71 12.14
C TYR A 9 5.39 -10.21 12.63
N LEU A 10 4.36 -11.06 12.53
CA LEU A 10 2.97 -10.68 12.78
C LEU A 10 2.75 -10.12 14.20
N ARG A 11 3.43 -10.69 15.23
CA ARG A 11 3.31 -10.20 16.61
C ARG A 11 3.80 -8.75 16.73
N GLU A 12 4.97 -8.43 16.18
CA GLU A 12 5.52 -7.06 16.22
C GLU A 12 4.60 -6.08 15.50
N GLN A 13 4.03 -6.49 14.36
CA GLN A 13 3.10 -5.64 13.61
C GLN A 13 1.81 -5.38 14.39
N ILE A 14 1.18 -6.41 14.98
CA ILE A 14 -0.04 -6.23 15.77
C ILE A 14 0.25 -5.39 17.02
N ASP A 15 1.36 -5.61 17.71
CA ASP A 15 1.77 -4.82 18.88
C ASP A 15 1.95 -3.35 18.50
N SER A 16 2.48 -3.03 17.33
CA SER A 16 2.60 -1.66 16.85
C SER A 16 1.25 -0.97 16.59
N LEU A 17 0.22 -1.74 16.23
CA LEU A 17 -1.16 -1.23 16.12
C LEU A 17 -1.76 -0.97 17.50
N ILE A 18 -1.53 -1.86 18.45
CA ILE A 18 -2.03 -1.69 19.83
C ILE A 18 -1.40 -0.45 20.49
N ALA A 19 -0.15 -0.15 20.15
CA ALA A 19 0.61 1.01 20.66
C ALA A 19 0.24 2.34 19.96
N GLN A 20 -0.70 2.39 19.03
CA GLN A 20 -1.08 3.64 18.37
C GLN A 20 -1.65 4.67 19.35
N THR A 21 -1.32 5.95 19.15
CA THR A 21 -1.84 7.07 19.97
C THR A 21 -3.35 7.28 19.75
N TYR A 22 -3.83 7.11 18.53
CA TYR A 22 -5.26 7.15 18.22
C TYR A 22 -5.88 5.77 18.45
N GLN A 23 -6.84 5.67 19.38
CA GLN A 23 -7.36 4.39 19.87
C GLN A 23 -8.70 3.95 19.25
N ASN A 24 -9.38 4.82 18.50
CA ASN A 24 -10.67 4.48 17.88
C ASN A 24 -10.48 3.81 16.52
N TRP A 25 -9.97 2.59 16.53
CA TRP A 25 -9.77 1.76 15.34
C TRP A 25 -10.16 0.29 15.63
N LYS A 26 -10.45 -0.44 14.56
CA LYS A 26 -10.62 -1.89 14.56
C LYS A 26 -9.71 -2.51 13.50
N LEU A 27 -9.09 -3.63 13.82
CA LEU A 27 -8.30 -4.43 12.91
C LEU A 27 -9.14 -5.63 12.43
N TYR A 28 -9.38 -5.71 11.14
CA TYR A 28 -9.98 -6.87 10.51
C TYR A 28 -8.90 -7.69 9.84
N ILE A 29 -8.80 -8.97 10.15
CA ILE A 29 -7.77 -9.88 9.66
C ILE A 29 -8.42 -10.97 8.80
N HIS A 30 -7.90 -11.15 7.60
CA HIS A 30 -8.17 -12.30 6.75
C HIS A 30 -6.88 -13.09 6.54
N ASP A 31 -6.93 -14.39 6.80
CA ASP A 31 -5.81 -15.29 6.54
C ASP A 31 -6.03 -16.06 5.24
N ASP A 32 -5.06 -16.00 4.34
CA ASP A 32 -5.12 -16.56 2.99
C ASP A 32 -4.66 -18.03 2.92
N GLY A 33 -4.77 -18.75 4.04
CA GLY A 33 -4.47 -20.18 4.12
C GLY A 33 -3.07 -20.49 4.64
N SER A 34 -2.63 -19.81 5.70
CA SER A 34 -1.37 -20.08 6.38
C SER A 34 -1.26 -21.51 6.90
N VAL A 35 -0.05 -22.05 6.90
CA VAL A 35 0.29 -23.39 7.38
C VAL A 35 1.31 -23.37 8.53
N ASP A 36 1.80 -22.17 8.90
CA ASP A 36 2.66 -21.92 10.04
C ASP A 36 1.85 -21.48 11.27
N SER A 37 2.48 -20.92 12.31
CA SER A 37 1.81 -20.47 13.55
C SER A 37 1.01 -19.16 13.39
N THR A 38 0.80 -18.65 12.16
CA THR A 38 0.07 -17.40 11.91
C THR A 38 -1.34 -17.43 12.52
N LEU A 39 -2.10 -18.52 12.30
CA LEU A 39 -3.47 -18.65 12.79
C LEU A 39 -3.53 -18.68 14.33
N GLU A 40 -2.56 -19.34 14.98
CA GLU A 40 -2.46 -19.36 16.44
C GLU A 40 -2.22 -17.94 16.99
N ILE A 41 -1.29 -17.19 16.39
CA ILE A 41 -1.02 -15.79 16.74
C ILE A 41 -2.29 -14.94 16.60
N ILE A 42 -3.00 -15.05 15.48
CA ILE A 42 -4.24 -14.30 15.23
C ILE A 42 -5.29 -14.64 16.29
N SER A 43 -5.44 -15.92 16.63
CA SER A 43 -6.36 -16.39 17.67
C SER A 43 -6.05 -15.77 19.03
N ASP A 44 -4.79 -15.80 19.48
CA ASP A 44 -4.33 -15.22 20.73
C ASP A 44 -4.72 -13.74 20.85
N TYR A 45 -4.39 -12.96 19.79
CA TYR A 45 -4.68 -11.52 19.78
C TYR A 45 -6.17 -11.22 19.69
N SER A 46 -6.93 -11.97 18.90
CA SER A 46 -8.38 -11.79 18.77
C SER A 46 -9.11 -12.10 20.09
N LEU A 47 -8.67 -13.11 20.83
CA LEU A 47 -9.19 -13.43 22.17
C LEU A 47 -8.85 -12.35 23.20
N LYS A 48 -7.63 -11.84 23.17
CA LYS A 48 -7.15 -10.80 24.10
C LYS A 48 -7.79 -9.44 23.82
N TYR A 49 -8.03 -9.09 22.57
CA TYR A 49 -8.54 -7.78 22.12
C TYR A 49 -9.86 -7.90 21.34
N ARG A 50 -10.85 -8.65 21.87
CA ARG A 50 -12.11 -9.04 21.21
C ARG A 50 -12.91 -7.91 20.57
N ASN A 51 -12.83 -6.70 21.10
CA ASN A 51 -13.54 -5.54 20.58
C ASN A 51 -12.75 -4.74 19.52
N LYS A 52 -11.46 -5.07 19.33
CA LYS A 52 -10.55 -4.35 18.43
C LYS A 52 -10.03 -5.22 17.27
N ILE A 53 -9.83 -6.51 17.51
CA ILE A 53 -9.26 -7.44 16.52
C ILE A 53 -10.31 -8.48 16.13
N ILE A 54 -10.70 -8.45 14.88
CA ILE A 54 -11.81 -9.22 14.34
C ILE A 54 -11.28 -10.09 13.20
N VAL A 55 -11.45 -11.39 13.30
CA VAL A 55 -11.09 -12.32 12.23
C VAL A 55 -12.26 -12.45 11.26
N VAL A 56 -12.01 -12.21 9.99
CA VAL A 56 -12.98 -12.34 8.90
C VAL A 56 -12.52 -13.46 7.99
N GLN A 57 -13.27 -14.52 7.89
CA GLN A 57 -12.91 -15.70 7.11
C GLN A 57 -13.97 -16.03 6.10
N ASP A 58 -13.55 -16.63 5.01
CA ASP A 58 -14.37 -17.38 4.08
C ASP A 58 -13.69 -18.73 3.75
N ASN A 59 -14.29 -19.48 2.83
CA ASN A 59 -13.76 -20.79 2.44
C ASN A 59 -12.74 -20.72 1.29
N ILE A 60 -12.36 -19.51 0.84
CA ILE A 60 -11.45 -19.34 -0.29
C ILE A 60 -10.03 -19.05 0.24
N LYS A 61 -9.08 -19.84 -0.21
CA LYS A 61 -7.65 -19.73 0.13
C LYS A 61 -6.84 -19.34 -1.09
N HIS A 62 -5.65 -18.78 -0.84
CA HIS A 62 -4.67 -18.46 -1.89
C HIS A 62 -5.17 -17.45 -2.94
N ARG A 63 -5.92 -16.43 -2.50
CA ARG A 63 -6.33 -15.28 -3.33
C ARG A 63 -5.13 -14.41 -3.73
N GLY A 64 -4.09 -14.44 -2.92
CA GLY A 64 -2.98 -13.50 -2.97
C GLY A 64 -3.30 -12.15 -2.31
N PRO A 65 -2.27 -11.36 -2.02
CA PRO A 65 -2.40 -10.17 -1.16
C PRO A 65 -3.39 -9.14 -1.72
N SER A 66 -3.34 -8.83 -3.01
CA SER A 66 -4.22 -7.82 -3.61
C SER A 66 -5.69 -8.18 -3.48
N GLN A 67 -6.07 -9.41 -3.82
CA GLN A 67 -7.46 -9.85 -3.76
C GLN A 67 -7.95 -10.03 -2.33
N SER A 68 -7.08 -10.44 -1.40
CA SER A 68 -7.41 -10.52 0.03
C SER A 68 -7.73 -9.14 0.62
N PHE A 69 -6.96 -8.11 0.27
CA PHE A 69 -7.25 -6.74 0.69
C PHE A 69 -8.52 -6.18 0.07
N LEU A 70 -8.76 -6.40 -1.22
CA LEU A 70 -9.98 -5.91 -1.89
C LEU A 70 -11.23 -6.63 -1.36
N TRP A 71 -11.13 -7.93 -1.10
CA TRP A 71 -12.21 -8.68 -0.48
C TRP A 71 -12.53 -8.17 0.93
N LEU A 72 -11.52 -7.99 1.81
CA LEU A 72 -11.72 -7.37 3.12
C LEU A 72 -12.37 -5.99 3.02
N LEU A 73 -11.91 -5.18 2.07
CA LEU A 73 -12.47 -3.84 1.84
C LEU A 73 -13.96 -3.90 1.46
N GLU A 74 -14.38 -4.94 0.74
CA GLU A 74 -15.79 -5.19 0.37
C GLU A 74 -16.63 -5.62 1.57
N GLN A 75 -16.08 -6.46 2.49
CA GLN A 75 -16.80 -7.02 3.63
C GLN A 75 -17.05 -6.03 4.77
N ILE A 76 -16.28 -4.94 4.83
CA ILE A 76 -16.25 -4.03 5.99
C ILE A 76 -16.95 -2.73 5.65
N ASP A 77 -17.86 -2.27 6.52
CA ASP A 77 -18.44 -0.93 6.45
C ASP A 77 -17.84 -0.03 7.55
N ALA A 78 -17.17 1.03 7.11
CA ALA A 78 -16.55 2.04 7.97
C ALA A 78 -16.48 3.39 7.24
N GLU A 79 -16.18 4.46 7.95
CA GLU A 79 -15.98 5.78 7.36
C GLU A 79 -14.57 5.93 6.74
N TYR A 80 -13.57 5.26 7.32
CA TYR A 80 -12.17 5.33 6.90
C TYR A 80 -11.54 3.94 6.93
N TYR A 81 -10.62 3.69 5.99
CA TYR A 81 -9.97 2.39 5.81
C TYR A 81 -8.47 2.57 5.68
N MET A 82 -7.70 1.69 6.30
CA MET A 82 -6.25 1.58 6.16
C MET A 82 -5.87 0.15 5.79
N PHE A 83 -4.83 0.00 4.97
CA PHE A 83 -4.27 -1.30 4.62
C PHE A 83 -3.06 -1.58 5.50
N CYS A 84 -2.94 -2.79 6.01
CA CYS A 84 -1.90 -3.17 6.94
C CYS A 84 -1.30 -4.50 6.50
N ASP A 85 -0.03 -4.49 6.09
CA ASP A 85 0.74 -5.69 5.82
C ASP A 85 1.10 -6.39 7.14
N GLN A 86 1.49 -7.66 7.10
CA GLN A 86 1.70 -8.49 8.30
C GLN A 86 3.11 -8.37 8.89
N ASP A 87 4.04 -7.70 8.21
CA ASP A 87 5.49 -7.79 8.42
C ASP A 87 6.20 -6.45 8.64
N ASP A 88 5.44 -5.34 8.69
CA ASP A 88 5.95 -4.00 8.98
C ASP A 88 5.93 -3.69 10.49
N VAL A 89 6.30 -2.47 10.85
CA VAL A 89 6.04 -1.87 12.17
C VAL A 89 5.59 -0.41 12.00
N TRP A 90 4.40 -0.08 12.52
CA TRP A 90 3.87 1.27 12.43
C TRP A 90 4.38 2.15 13.56
N LEU A 91 4.76 3.40 13.25
CA LEU A 91 5.09 4.38 14.29
C LEU A 91 3.85 4.71 15.12
N PRO A 92 4.00 5.06 16.41
CA PRO A 92 2.86 5.25 17.33
C PRO A 92 1.84 6.30 16.86
N ASN A 93 2.25 7.30 16.11
CA ASN A 93 1.40 8.39 15.61
C ASN A 93 0.82 8.17 14.21
N LYS A 94 1.08 7.03 13.56
CA LYS A 94 0.70 6.81 12.16
C LYS A 94 -0.80 6.94 11.92
N VAL A 95 -1.62 6.25 12.71
CA VAL A 95 -3.08 6.30 12.55
C VAL A 95 -3.60 7.71 12.78
N GLU A 96 -3.12 8.38 13.82
CA GLU A 96 -3.53 9.74 14.17
C GLU A 96 -3.19 10.75 13.08
N VAL A 97 -1.94 10.76 12.59
CA VAL A 97 -1.49 11.69 11.54
C VAL A 97 -2.27 11.46 10.25
N SER A 98 -2.40 10.19 9.83
CA SER A 98 -3.14 9.84 8.61
C SER A 98 -4.61 10.24 8.71
N TYR A 99 -5.28 9.92 9.82
CA TYR A 99 -6.67 10.26 10.07
C TYR A 99 -6.89 11.77 10.11
N LYS A 100 -6.09 12.52 10.91
CA LYS A 100 -6.19 13.99 11.00
C LYS A 100 -5.92 14.68 9.67
N THR A 101 -5.15 14.06 8.78
CA THR A 101 -4.92 14.61 7.43
C THR A 101 -6.16 14.40 6.56
N LEU A 102 -6.72 13.20 6.55
CA LEU A 102 -7.82 12.86 5.64
C LEU A 102 -9.15 13.50 6.05
N ILE A 103 -9.46 13.63 7.34
CA ILE A 103 -10.74 14.24 7.81
C ILE A 103 -10.90 15.72 7.47
N LYS A 104 -9.83 16.39 7.06
CA LYS A 104 -9.89 17.78 6.55
C LYS A 104 -10.46 17.86 5.13
N SER A 105 -10.57 16.70 4.46
CA SER A 105 -11.10 16.63 3.10
C SER A 105 -12.63 16.76 3.10
N PRO A 106 -13.21 17.34 2.06
CA PRO A 106 -14.66 17.35 1.87
C PRO A 106 -15.22 15.92 1.87
N SER A 107 -16.31 15.69 2.60
CA SER A 107 -16.91 14.36 2.75
C SER A 107 -17.61 13.83 1.49
N ASN A 108 -17.89 14.71 0.53
CA ASN A 108 -18.57 14.40 -0.74
C ASN A 108 -17.63 14.03 -1.89
N LEU A 109 -16.32 13.93 -1.64
CA LEU A 109 -15.33 13.50 -2.64
C LEU A 109 -14.62 12.22 -2.18
N PRO A 110 -14.32 11.30 -3.12
CA PRO A 110 -13.40 10.21 -2.82
C PRO A 110 -12.04 10.77 -2.46
N ALA A 111 -11.40 10.24 -1.42
CA ALA A 111 -10.15 10.79 -0.93
C ALA A 111 -9.18 9.69 -0.47
N ILE A 112 -7.91 9.90 -0.78
CA ILE A 112 -6.77 9.11 -0.31
C ILE A 112 -5.74 10.03 0.32
N SER A 113 -5.21 9.63 1.48
CA SER A 113 -3.95 10.16 2.00
C SER A 113 -2.96 9.01 2.18
N PHE A 114 -1.67 9.29 2.04
CA PHE A 114 -0.62 8.29 2.13
C PHE A 114 0.69 8.94 2.56
N SER A 115 1.44 8.22 3.40
CA SER A 115 2.70 8.71 3.95
C SER A 115 3.92 8.16 3.21
N ASP A 116 5.08 8.76 3.48
CA ASP A 116 6.36 8.12 3.22
C ASP A 116 6.63 7.01 4.26
N LEU A 117 7.74 6.30 4.13
CA LEU A 117 8.14 5.23 5.04
C LEU A 117 9.66 5.12 5.16
N TYR A 118 10.12 4.58 6.29
CA TYR A 118 11.50 4.14 6.47
C TYR A 118 11.68 2.78 5.80
N ILE A 119 12.75 2.60 5.05
CA ILE A 119 13.16 1.29 4.56
C ILE A 119 14.06 0.66 5.62
N THR A 120 13.75 -0.55 6.07
CA THR A 120 14.52 -1.27 7.08
C THR A 120 14.91 -2.66 6.62
N ASP A 121 15.92 -3.23 7.25
CA ASP A 121 16.22 -4.65 7.12
C ASP A 121 15.26 -5.53 7.96
N ALA A 122 15.48 -6.86 7.95
CA ALA A 122 14.67 -7.80 8.71
C ALA A 122 14.70 -7.59 10.24
N LYS A 123 15.69 -6.83 10.76
CA LYS A 123 15.85 -6.50 12.19
C LYS A 123 15.45 -5.07 12.53
N LEU A 124 14.77 -4.37 11.60
CA LEU A 124 14.37 -2.96 11.70
C LEU A 124 15.53 -1.96 11.75
N ASN A 125 16.76 -2.34 11.36
CA ASN A 125 17.82 -1.36 11.14
C ASN A 125 17.48 -0.50 9.91
N ILE A 126 17.54 0.82 10.05
CA ILE A 126 17.16 1.75 8.98
C ILE A 126 18.20 1.71 7.86
N ILE A 127 17.74 1.36 6.65
CA ILE A 127 18.52 1.42 5.40
C ILE A 127 18.34 2.80 4.76
N ALA A 128 17.12 3.36 4.80
CA ALA A 128 16.83 4.69 4.30
C ALA A 128 15.67 5.33 5.09
N ASN A 129 15.81 6.65 5.35
CA ASN A 129 14.83 7.43 6.11
C ASN A 129 13.57 7.80 5.30
N SER A 130 13.58 7.60 3.99
CA SER A 130 12.49 7.95 3.07
C SER A 130 12.56 7.07 1.83
N MET A 131 11.49 6.34 1.55
CA MET A 131 11.38 5.57 0.32
C MET A 131 11.33 6.50 -0.90
N TRP A 132 10.62 7.60 -0.82
CA TRP A 132 10.47 8.52 -1.95
C TRP A 132 11.81 9.16 -2.36
N ARG A 133 12.67 9.52 -1.38
CA ARG A 133 14.04 10.01 -1.66
C ARG A 133 14.93 8.89 -2.18
N TYR A 134 14.90 7.72 -1.56
CA TYR A 134 15.68 6.56 -1.96
C TYR A 134 15.39 6.16 -3.43
N ARG A 135 14.13 6.20 -3.83
CA ARG A 135 13.68 5.92 -5.21
C ARG A 135 13.77 7.15 -6.14
N LYS A 136 14.29 8.28 -5.67
CA LYS A 136 14.32 9.56 -6.40
C LYS A 136 12.96 10.03 -6.91
N MET A 137 11.91 9.76 -6.13
CA MET A 137 10.53 10.05 -6.51
C MET A 137 9.94 11.28 -5.81
N ILE A 138 10.65 11.88 -4.86
CA ILE A 138 10.12 12.97 -4.01
C ILE A 138 9.52 14.12 -4.83
N ASN A 139 10.14 14.48 -5.96
CA ASN A 139 9.68 15.53 -6.86
C ASN A 139 8.58 15.08 -7.85
N LEU A 140 8.20 13.78 -7.80
CA LEU A 140 7.19 13.19 -8.66
C LEU A 140 5.87 12.94 -7.93
N ILE A 141 5.86 13.06 -6.60
CA ILE A 141 4.67 12.78 -5.80
C ILE A 141 3.54 13.73 -6.20
N GLY A 142 2.43 13.16 -6.68
CA GLY A 142 1.27 13.90 -7.14
C GLY A 142 0.51 13.20 -8.28
N THR A 143 -0.73 13.62 -8.49
CA THR A 143 -1.68 13.00 -9.42
C THR A 143 -1.14 12.89 -10.84
N LYS A 144 -0.43 13.93 -11.33
CA LYS A 144 0.14 13.97 -12.68
C LYS A 144 1.05 12.77 -12.97
N PHE A 145 1.97 12.46 -12.06
CA PHE A 145 2.97 11.42 -12.27
C PHE A 145 2.49 10.04 -11.79
N LEU A 146 1.45 9.97 -10.96
CA LEU A 146 0.75 8.72 -10.66
C LEU A 146 0.28 8.04 -11.95
N LEU A 147 -0.15 8.83 -12.95
CA LEU A 147 -0.59 8.31 -14.24
C LEU A 147 0.52 7.67 -15.09
N CYS A 148 1.76 7.69 -14.65
CA CYS A 148 2.86 7.05 -15.37
C CYS A 148 3.84 6.29 -14.46
N THR A 149 3.75 6.42 -13.14
CA THR A 149 4.59 5.68 -12.18
C THR A 149 3.85 5.45 -10.87
N PRO A 150 3.88 4.24 -10.28
CA PRO A 150 3.28 3.99 -8.97
C PRO A 150 4.03 4.78 -7.89
N GLN A 151 3.28 5.42 -7.00
CA GLN A 151 3.82 6.32 -5.95
C GLN A 151 3.41 5.90 -4.55
N VAL A 152 2.39 5.07 -4.43
CA VAL A 152 1.75 4.71 -3.18
C VAL A 152 2.12 3.28 -2.83
N THR A 153 2.30 3.00 -1.55
CA THR A 153 2.50 1.66 -1.00
C THR A 153 1.33 1.33 -0.09
N GLY A 154 0.76 0.13 -0.20
CA GLY A 154 -0.47 -0.27 0.48
C GLY A 154 -0.51 0.09 1.96
N CYS A 155 0.51 -0.30 2.72
CA CYS A 155 0.61 -0.03 4.17
C CYS A 155 0.62 1.45 4.55
N THR A 156 0.85 2.39 3.60
CA THR A 156 0.87 3.83 3.88
C THR A 156 -0.49 4.52 3.76
N ILE A 157 -1.46 3.85 3.16
CA ILE A 157 -2.74 4.43 2.69
C ILE A 157 -3.76 4.56 3.82
N ILE A 158 -4.52 5.66 3.78
CA ILE A 158 -5.85 5.81 4.36
C ILE A 158 -6.80 6.37 3.29
N ILE A 159 -8.02 5.83 3.21
CA ILE A 159 -9.09 6.29 2.33
C ILE A 159 -10.38 6.52 3.11
N ASN A 160 -11.27 7.37 2.57
CA ASN A 160 -12.64 7.50 3.04
C ASN A 160 -13.58 6.47 2.36
N LYS A 161 -14.84 6.43 2.81
CA LYS A 161 -15.87 5.51 2.28
C LYS A 161 -16.07 5.67 0.77
N LEU A 162 -16.13 6.90 0.25
CA LEU A 162 -16.24 7.12 -1.19
C LEU A 162 -15.00 6.61 -1.95
N GLY A 163 -13.80 6.76 -1.38
CA GLY A 163 -12.58 6.19 -1.94
C GLY A 163 -12.62 4.66 -2.01
N ARG A 164 -13.17 4.01 -0.98
CA ARG A 164 -13.47 2.57 -0.99
C ARG A 164 -14.40 2.20 -2.13
N ASP A 165 -15.53 2.90 -2.27
CA ASP A 165 -16.57 2.54 -3.23
C ASP A 165 -16.08 2.67 -4.68
N VAL A 166 -15.32 3.72 -5.01
CA VAL A 166 -14.71 3.84 -6.35
C VAL A 166 -13.60 2.80 -6.57
N ALA A 167 -12.85 2.41 -5.55
CA ALA A 167 -11.83 1.38 -5.68
C ALA A 167 -12.45 0.00 -5.97
N LEU A 168 -13.53 -0.35 -5.29
CA LEU A 168 -14.25 -1.62 -5.47
C LEU A 168 -14.89 -1.75 -6.86
N SER A 169 -15.17 -0.65 -7.57
CA SER A 169 -15.62 -0.70 -8.96
C SER A 169 -14.56 -1.27 -9.93
N TYR A 170 -13.31 -1.40 -9.48
CA TYR A 170 -12.18 -1.94 -10.24
C TYR A 170 -11.56 -3.18 -9.57
N LYS A 171 -12.26 -3.84 -8.64
CA LYS A 171 -11.75 -4.98 -7.86
C LYS A 171 -11.27 -6.16 -8.72
N ASP A 172 -11.81 -6.34 -9.90
CA ASP A 172 -11.43 -7.39 -10.84
C ASP A 172 -10.20 -7.04 -11.71
N SER A 173 -9.59 -5.87 -11.49
CA SER A 173 -8.35 -5.49 -12.16
C SER A 173 -7.18 -6.37 -11.71
N ILE A 174 -6.28 -6.68 -12.63
CA ILE A 174 -5.05 -7.45 -12.36
C ILE A 174 -3.95 -6.64 -11.64
N ALA A 175 -4.24 -5.41 -11.24
CA ALA A 175 -3.30 -4.55 -10.52
C ALA A 175 -3.21 -4.91 -9.03
N MET A 176 -2.16 -4.42 -8.37
CA MET A 176 -2.10 -4.42 -6.91
C MET A 176 -3.14 -3.47 -6.34
N HIS A 177 -3.70 -3.80 -5.18
CA HIS A 177 -4.76 -3.04 -4.52
C HIS A 177 -4.42 -1.56 -4.30
N ASP A 178 -3.18 -1.24 -3.97
CA ASP A 178 -2.70 0.13 -3.77
C ASP A 178 -2.75 0.96 -5.06
N ILE A 179 -2.40 0.36 -6.19
CA ILE A 179 -2.50 0.98 -7.52
C ILE A 179 -3.97 1.18 -7.89
N ILE A 180 -4.82 0.18 -7.66
CA ILE A 180 -6.27 0.27 -7.92
C ILE A 180 -6.87 1.42 -7.13
N VAL A 181 -6.63 1.46 -5.82
CA VAL A 181 -7.14 2.50 -4.91
C VAL A 181 -6.69 3.88 -5.35
N ALA A 182 -5.40 4.09 -5.57
CA ALA A 182 -4.88 5.40 -5.92
C ALA A 182 -5.39 5.90 -7.28
N LEU A 183 -5.36 5.03 -8.30
CA LEU A 183 -5.80 5.41 -9.65
C LEU A 183 -7.31 5.62 -9.74
N SER A 184 -8.12 4.80 -9.09
CA SER A 184 -9.58 4.93 -9.13
C SER A 184 -10.05 6.24 -8.47
N ILE A 185 -9.44 6.61 -7.34
CA ILE A 185 -9.75 7.88 -6.66
C ILE A 185 -9.39 9.06 -7.56
N VAL A 186 -8.19 9.07 -8.15
CA VAL A 186 -7.77 10.15 -9.06
C VAL A 186 -8.61 10.20 -10.35
N ALA A 187 -9.01 9.03 -10.88
CA ALA A 187 -9.85 8.94 -12.07
C ALA A 187 -11.29 9.47 -11.84
N ASN A 188 -11.74 9.46 -10.58
CA ASN A 188 -13.05 10.01 -10.17
C ASN A 188 -12.90 11.41 -9.51
N GLU A 189 -11.89 12.19 -9.93
CA GLU A 189 -11.66 13.57 -9.48
C GLU A 189 -11.47 13.70 -7.95
N GLY A 190 -11.07 12.60 -7.32
CA GLY A 190 -10.87 12.54 -5.88
C GLY A 190 -9.58 13.22 -5.41
N LEU A 191 -9.48 13.39 -4.12
CA LEU A 191 -8.35 14.04 -3.47
C LEU A 191 -7.19 13.06 -3.26
N TYR A 192 -5.97 13.49 -3.59
CA TYR A 192 -4.74 12.73 -3.50
C TYR A 192 -3.73 13.51 -2.64
N ILE A 193 -3.59 13.12 -1.35
CA ILE A 193 -2.98 13.93 -0.31
C ILE A 193 -1.73 13.22 0.25
N PRO A 194 -0.51 13.60 -0.17
CA PRO A 194 0.72 13.04 0.39
C PRO A 194 1.03 13.62 1.77
N ILE A 195 1.53 12.78 2.67
CA ILE A 195 2.11 13.11 3.97
C ILE A 195 3.63 12.92 3.84
N PHE A 196 4.39 14.02 3.84
CA PHE A 196 5.85 14.01 3.68
C PHE A 196 6.57 13.65 5.00
N GLU A 197 6.03 12.64 5.70
CA GLU A 197 6.57 12.08 6.94
C GLU A 197 6.62 10.57 6.80
N SER A 198 7.73 9.94 7.20
CA SER A 198 7.85 8.49 7.26
C SER A 198 7.20 7.99 8.54
N LEU A 199 6.12 7.20 8.42
CA LEU A 199 5.28 6.75 9.53
C LEU A 199 5.31 5.24 9.75
N ILE A 200 6.13 4.52 8.99
CA ILE A 200 6.21 3.05 9.00
C ILE A 200 7.66 2.63 8.87
N TYR A 201 8.08 1.62 9.62
CA TYR A 201 9.25 0.82 9.34
C TYR A 201 8.86 -0.29 8.37
N TYR A 202 9.14 -0.08 7.08
CA TYR A 202 8.86 -1.02 6.00
C TYR A 202 9.97 -2.05 5.93
N ARG A 203 9.68 -3.26 6.39
CA ARG A 203 10.64 -4.33 6.56
C ARG A 203 10.98 -5.01 5.24
N GLN A 204 12.28 -5.19 4.97
CA GLN A 204 12.78 -5.92 3.81
C GLN A 204 13.31 -7.28 4.25
N HIS A 205 12.76 -8.35 3.66
CA HIS A 205 13.18 -9.73 3.86
C HIS A 205 12.93 -10.56 2.59
N SER A 206 13.42 -11.82 2.57
CA SER A 206 13.36 -12.68 1.39
C SER A 206 11.95 -13.01 0.90
N ASN A 207 10.95 -12.90 1.77
CA ASN A 207 9.56 -13.30 1.50
C ASN A 207 8.62 -12.13 1.14
N ASN A 208 9.14 -10.90 1.00
CA ASN A 208 8.31 -9.78 0.56
C ASN A 208 7.77 -10.03 -0.85
N VAL A 209 6.48 -9.84 -1.07
CA VAL A 209 5.83 -9.99 -2.40
C VAL A 209 6.39 -8.99 -3.41
N LEU A 210 6.69 -7.77 -2.97
CA LEU A 210 7.28 -6.69 -3.75
C LEU A 210 8.53 -6.14 -3.07
N GLY A 211 9.43 -7.03 -2.61
CA GLY A 211 10.68 -6.62 -1.96
C GLY A 211 11.44 -5.60 -2.80
N MET A 212 11.95 -4.55 -2.16
CA MET A 212 12.88 -3.63 -2.82
C MET A 212 14.18 -4.38 -3.04
N LYS A 213 14.51 -4.65 -4.30
CA LYS A 213 15.87 -5.09 -4.63
C LYS A 213 16.81 -3.98 -4.17
N PRO A 214 17.92 -4.28 -3.46
CA PRO A 214 18.94 -3.31 -3.17
C PRO A 214 19.27 -2.57 -4.47
N PHE A 215 19.51 -1.26 -4.37
CA PHE A 215 20.09 -0.52 -5.50
C PHE A 215 21.52 -1.04 -5.65
N ASP A 216 21.63 -2.22 -6.25
CA ASP A 216 22.92 -2.82 -6.55
C ASP A 216 23.55 -1.99 -7.66
N ALA A 217 24.57 -1.22 -7.28
CA ALA A 217 25.38 -0.42 -8.18
C ALA A 217 26.24 -1.29 -9.13
N SER A 218 26.14 -2.62 -9.05
CA SER A 218 26.85 -3.51 -9.95
C SER A 218 26.35 -3.34 -11.39
N ILE A 219 27.30 -3.34 -12.33
CA ILE A 219 27.03 -3.23 -13.76
C ILE A 219 26.09 -4.34 -14.26
N LEU A 220 26.05 -5.49 -13.59
CA LEU A 220 25.19 -6.64 -13.88
C LEU A 220 23.70 -6.41 -13.52
N SER A 221 23.39 -5.61 -12.48
CA SER A 221 22.00 -5.26 -12.16
C SER A 221 21.37 -4.24 -13.13
N ARG A 222 22.21 -3.55 -13.94
CA ARG A 222 21.74 -2.67 -15.01
C ARG A 222 21.11 -3.40 -16.20
N PHE A 223 21.29 -4.73 -16.28
CA PHE A 223 20.64 -5.58 -17.29
C PHE A 223 19.28 -6.14 -16.81
N LYS A 224 18.40 -5.31 -16.21
CA LYS A 224 17.00 -5.49 -16.58
C LYS A 224 16.97 -5.34 -18.09
N THR A 225 16.71 -6.43 -18.80
CA THR A 225 16.72 -6.35 -20.26
C THR A 225 15.77 -5.23 -20.67
N LEU A 226 16.07 -4.51 -21.73
CA LEU A 226 15.16 -3.50 -22.31
C LEU A 226 13.72 -4.06 -22.41
N LYS A 227 13.59 -5.36 -22.64
CA LYS A 227 12.36 -6.14 -22.66
C LYS A 227 11.61 -6.09 -21.33
N ASP A 228 12.30 -6.23 -20.17
CA ASP A 228 11.65 -6.19 -18.85
C ASP A 228 11.11 -4.79 -18.53
N VAL A 229 11.91 -3.76 -18.82
CA VAL A 229 11.50 -2.35 -18.63
C VAL A 229 10.29 -2.02 -19.53
N VAL A 230 10.30 -2.46 -20.77
CA VAL A 230 9.18 -2.25 -21.69
C VAL A 230 7.94 -2.99 -21.20
N SER A 231 8.07 -4.26 -20.78
CA SER A 231 6.95 -5.08 -20.30
C SER A 231 6.29 -4.48 -19.04
N GLU A 232 7.08 -4.02 -18.07
CA GLU A 232 6.57 -3.33 -16.86
C GLU A 232 5.82 -2.04 -17.24
N ASN A 233 6.37 -1.24 -18.15
CA ASN A 233 5.71 -0.01 -18.60
C ASN A 233 4.42 -0.29 -19.38
N VAL A 234 4.40 -1.31 -20.22
CA VAL A 234 3.18 -1.73 -20.95
C VAL A 234 2.12 -2.24 -19.97
N ARG A 235 2.52 -3.04 -18.98
CA ARG A 235 1.60 -3.51 -17.92
C ARG A 235 0.99 -2.34 -17.17
N TYR A 236 1.82 -1.40 -16.68
CA TYR A 236 1.33 -0.23 -15.95
C TYR A 236 0.45 0.66 -16.82
N TYR A 237 0.82 0.89 -18.09
CA TYR A 237 -0.02 1.63 -19.06
C TYR A 237 -1.41 1.00 -19.21
N ARG A 238 -1.50 -0.33 -19.36
CA ARG A 238 -2.79 -1.02 -19.49
C ARG A 238 -3.69 -0.77 -18.26
N ILE A 239 -3.14 -0.82 -17.06
CA ILE A 239 -3.86 -0.53 -15.82
C ILE A 239 -4.34 0.92 -15.80
N VAL A 240 -3.46 1.87 -16.08
CA VAL A 240 -3.78 3.30 -16.11
C VAL A 240 -4.82 3.61 -17.20
N HIS A 241 -4.72 2.98 -18.36
CA HIS A 241 -5.71 3.12 -19.43
C HIS A 241 -7.07 2.54 -19.03
N GLN A 242 -7.09 1.38 -18.41
CA GLN A 242 -8.32 0.72 -17.93
C GLN A 242 -9.05 1.58 -16.88
N ILE A 243 -8.33 2.12 -15.89
CA ILE A 243 -8.92 2.81 -14.74
C ILE A 243 -9.12 4.31 -15.05
N ALA A 244 -8.08 4.98 -15.54
CA ALA A 244 -8.05 6.45 -15.70
C ALA A 244 -8.21 6.94 -17.16
N ARG A 245 -8.45 6.06 -18.11
CA ARG A 245 -8.69 6.37 -19.54
C ARG A 245 -7.58 7.23 -20.20
N VAL A 246 -6.36 7.12 -19.72
CA VAL A 246 -5.21 7.88 -20.25
C VAL A 246 -4.79 7.33 -21.62
N SER A 247 -4.64 8.21 -22.62
CA SER A 247 -4.15 7.83 -23.94
C SER A 247 -2.65 7.46 -23.91
N LEU A 248 -2.20 6.63 -24.86
CA LEU A 248 -0.80 6.25 -24.97
C LEU A 248 0.12 7.45 -25.14
N LEU A 249 -0.26 8.42 -25.96
CA LEU A 249 0.53 9.65 -26.18
C LEU A 249 0.71 10.44 -24.88
N LYS A 250 -0.37 10.62 -24.10
CA LYS A 250 -0.30 11.28 -22.79
C LYS A 250 0.58 10.50 -21.82
N TYR A 251 0.45 9.18 -21.78
CA TYR A 251 1.29 8.32 -20.95
C TYR A 251 2.78 8.46 -21.27
N LEU A 252 3.15 8.36 -22.57
CA LEU A 252 4.53 8.50 -23.01
C LEU A 252 5.10 9.89 -22.73
N TYR A 253 4.32 10.94 -22.95
CA TYR A 253 4.70 12.31 -22.60
C TYR A 253 5.00 12.44 -21.10
N LEU A 254 4.15 11.90 -20.23
CA LEU A 254 4.37 11.91 -18.78
C LEU A 254 5.62 11.11 -18.38
N LYS A 255 5.90 9.98 -19.04
CA LYS A 255 7.14 9.21 -18.84
C LYS A 255 8.39 10.02 -19.15
N ILE A 256 8.39 10.76 -20.26
CA ILE A 256 9.51 11.63 -20.64
C ILE A 256 9.70 12.72 -19.59
N LEU A 257 8.64 13.38 -19.15
CA LEU A 257 8.71 14.41 -18.09
C LEU A 257 9.21 13.83 -16.77
N CYS A 258 8.77 12.62 -16.41
CA CYS A 258 9.22 11.91 -15.22
C CYS A 258 10.74 11.66 -15.29
N PHE A 259 11.23 11.18 -16.42
CA PHE A 259 12.65 10.93 -16.65
C PHE A 259 13.51 12.20 -16.54
N VAL A 260 13.05 13.31 -17.09
CA VAL A 260 13.72 14.61 -16.98
C VAL A 260 13.78 15.07 -15.53
N LYS A 261 12.65 15.02 -14.78
CA LYS A 261 12.58 15.47 -13.39
C LYS A 261 13.41 14.63 -12.41
N VAL A 262 13.59 13.34 -12.65
CA VAL A 262 14.43 12.47 -11.81
C VAL A 262 15.92 12.80 -11.95
N ARG A 263 16.33 13.38 -13.08
CA ARG A 263 17.72 13.71 -13.37
C ARG A 263 18.10 15.17 -13.03
N ALA A 264 17.11 16.04 -12.94
CA ALA A 264 17.27 17.42 -12.45
C ALA A 264 17.27 17.47 -10.90
#